data_341bfacfeb3e64c573c0a33af4148fb9
#
_entry.id   341bfacfeb3e64c573c0a33af4148fb9
#
_cell.length_a   1.000
_cell.length_b   1.000
_cell.length_c   1.000
_cell.angle_alpha   90.00
_cell.angle_beta   90.00
_cell.angle_gamma   90.00
#
_symmetry.space_group_name_H-M   'P 1'
#
loop_
_entity.id
_entity.type
_entity.pdbx_description
1 polymer ?
#
loop_
_entity_poly.entity_id
_entity_poly.type
_entity_poly.pdbx_seq_one_letter_code
_entity_poly.pdbx_strand_id
1 'polypeptide(L)' 'MKILVTGVAGQLGHDVMNELASRGHEGIGSDLAPEYNGIADETYVTKAAYVSMDITNRASVAETLLKINPDAVI' A
#
# COMPACT_ATOMS: atom_id res chain seq x y z
N MET A 1 -7.95 -3.85 -11.01
CA MET A 1 -7.22 -4.82 -10.16
C MET A 1 -7.05 -4.24 -8.76
N LYS A 2 -7.00 -5.11 -7.79
CA LYS A 2 -6.70 -4.77 -6.40
C LYS A 2 -5.22 -5.06 -6.16
N ILE A 3 -4.43 -4.03 -5.86
CA ILE A 3 -2.98 -4.14 -5.80
C ILE A 3 -2.46 -3.66 -4.46
N LEU A 4 -1.70 -4.52 -3.78
CA LEU A 4 -1.02 -4.16 -2.53
C LEU A 4 0.32 -3.53 -2.87
N VAL A 5 0.55 -2.31 -2.41
CA VAL A 5 1.78 -1.57 -2.67
C VAL A 5 2.58 -1.46 -1.37
N THR A 6 3.78 -2.02 -1.35
CA THR A 6 4.67 -1.92 -0.19
C THR A 6 5.50 -0.65 -0.23
N GLY A 7 5.90 -0.14 0.93
CA GLY A 7 6.75 1.04 1.01
C GLY A 7 6.08 2.34 0.62
N VAL A 8 4.79 2.48 0.90
CA VAL A 8 4.00 3.66 0.46
C VAL A 8 4.40 4.95 1.17
N ALA A 9 5.10 4.88 2.29
CA ALA A 9 5.58 6.09 2.97
C ALA A 9 6.74 6.75 2.21
N GLY A 10 7.40 6.03 1.29
CA GLY A 10 8.47 6.57 0.47
C GLY A 10 7.95 7.19 -0.83
N GLN A 11 8.84 7.88 -1.55
CA GLN A 11 8.48 8.59 -2.78
C GLN A 11 8.00 7.64 -3.88
N LEU A 12 8.70 6.52 -4.08
CA LEU A 12 8.33 5.57 -5.13
C LEU A 12 6.95 4.96 -4.89
N GLY A 13 6.70 4.50 -3.66
CA GLY A 13 5.40 3.93 -3.31
C GLY A 13 4.26 4.95 -3.45
N HIS A 14 4.51 6.19 -3.06
CA HIS A 14 3.58 7.29 -3.24
C HIS A 14 3.22 7.47 -4.71
N ASP A 15 4.22 7.51 -5.59
CA ASP A 15 4.00 7.69 -7.02
C ASP A 15 3.28 6.50 -7.64
N VAL A 16 3.62 5.27 -7.23
CA VAL A 16 2.96 4.07 -7.71
C VAL A 16 1.48 4.09 -7.34
N MET A 17 1.14 4.44 -6.10
CA MET A 17 -0.27 4.50 -5.66
C MET A 17 -1.07 5.49 -6.51
N ASN A 18 -0.52 6.66 -6.76
CA ASN A 18 -1.20 7.68 -7.56
C ASN A 18 -1.37 7.23 -9.02
N GLU A 19 -0.37 6.54 -9.58
CA GLU A 19 -0.46 6.02 -10.95
C GLU A 19 -1.51 4.93 -11.06
N LEU A 20 -1.62 4.05 -10.08
CA LEU A 20 -2.65 3.00 -10.05
C LEU A 20 -4.05 3.62 -10.07
N ALA A 21 -4.29 4.63 -9.24
CA ALA A 21 -5.56 5.32 -9.22
C ALA A 21 -5.88 5.96 -10.57
N SER A 22 -4.89 6.58 -11.19
CA SER A 22 -5.01 7.19 -12.51
C SER A 22 -5.41 6.17 -13.59
N ARG A 23 -5.01 4.91 -13.42
CA ARG A 23 -5.31 3.81 -14.36
C ARG A 23 -6.54 3.00 -13.96
N GLY A 24 -7.28 3.43 -12.95
CA GLY A 24 -8.53 2.78 -12.55
C GLY A 24 -8.35 1.54 -11.69
N HIS A 25 -7.18 1.36 -11.06
CA HIS A 25 -6.93 0.25 -10.15
C HIS A 25 -7.14 0.66 -8.70
N GLU A 26 -7.47 -0.31 -7.86
CA GLU A 26 -7.55 -0.10 -6.42
C GLU A 26 -6.18 -0.38 -5.81
N GLY A 27 -5.55 0.64 -5.22
CA GLY A 27 -4.30 0.50 -4.49
C GLY A 27 -4.56 0.42 -3.00
N ILE A 28 -3.88 -0.51 -2.32
CA ILE A 28 -3.87 -0.60 -0.86
C ILE A 28 -2.44 -0.38 -0.44
N GLY A 29 -2.21 0.68 0.33
CA GLY A 29 -0.87 1.03 0.78
C GLY A 29 -0.43 0.22 1.98
N SER A 30 0.86 -0.05 2.07
CA SER A 30 1.44 -0.79 3.19
C SER A 30 2.83 -0.27 3.50
N ASP A 31 3.13 -0.18 4.78
CA ASP A 31 4.46 0.15 5.29
C ASP A 31 4.57 -0.32 6.73
N LEU A 32 5.71 -0.07 7.36
CA LEU A 32 6.00 -0.56 8.71
C LEU A 32 5.21 0.19 9.80
N ALA A 33 4.95 1.47 9.60
CA ALA A 33 4.24 2.29 10.59
C ALA A 33 2.80 1.79 10.80
N PRO A 34 2.22 1.97 12.00
CA PRO A 34 0.84 1.52 12.27
C PRO A 34 -0.20 2.26 11.45
N GLU A 35 0.10 3.48 11.00
CA GLU A 35 -0.75 4.30 10.14
C GLU A 35 0.11 4.91 9.03
N TYR A 36 -0.52 5.34 7.94
CA TYR A 36 0.20 6.02 6.87
C TYR A 36 0.88 7.29 7.42
N ASN A 37 2.20 7.36 7.29
CA ASN A 37 2.99 8.48 7.77
C ASN A 37 3.89 9.08 6.67
N GLY A 38 3.56 8.85 5.42
CA GLY A 38 4.31 9.37 4.30
C GLY A 38 3.92 10.80 3.92
N ILE A 39 4.01 11.13 2.64
CA ILE A 39 3.70 12.47 2.13
C ILE A 39 2.22 12.77 2.32
N ALA A 40 1.91 13.88 3.00
CA ALA A 40 0.54 14.29 3.30
C ALA A 40 0.13 15.43 2.36
N ASP A 41 -0.14 15.10 1.10
CA ASP A 41 -0.39 16.08 0.04
C ASP A 41 -1.79 15.98 -0.58
N GLU A 42 -2.71 15.31 0.09
CA GLU A 42 -4.10 15.13 -0.35
C GLU A 42 -4.25 14.34 -1.66
N THR A 43 -3.20 13.66 -2.13
CA THR A 43 -3.31 12.77 -3.28
C THR A 43 -3.95 11.43 -2.89
N TYR A 44 -4.11 10.53 -3.85
CA TYR A 44 -4.79 9.26 -3.64
C TYR A 44 -4.20 8.45 -2.48
N VAL A 45 -2.86 8.42 -2.36
CA VAL A 45 -2.21 7.60 -1.33
C VAL A 45 -2.62 7.99 0.09
N THR A 46 -2.88 9.27 0.34
CA THR A 46 -3.29 9.74 1.66
C THR A 46 -4.72 9.37 2.00
N LYS A 47 -5.53 9.02 1.01
CA LYS A 47 -6.96 8.68 1.15
C LYS A 47 -7.23 7.20 0.97
N ALA A 48 -6.28 6.45 0.43
CA ALA A 48 -6.44 5.03 0.15
C ALA A 48 -6.39 4.20 1.43
N ALA A 49 -6.87 2.96 1.34
CA ALA A 49 -6.74 2.01 2.43
C ALA A 49 -5.26 1.75 2.73
N TYR A 50 -4.95 1.59 3.99
CA TYR A 50 -3.59 1.35 4.46
C TYR A 50 -3.58 0.17 5.42
N VAL A 51 -2.57 -0.68 5.32
CA VAL A 51 -2.36 -1.77 6.26
C VAL A 51 -0.90 -1.78 6.72
N SER A 52 -0.69 -1.88 8.03
CA SER A 52 0.66 -2.02 8.57
C SER A 52 1.18 -3.43 8.28
N MET A 53 2.38 -3.52 7.70
CA MET A 53 2.99 -4.80 7.37
C MET A 53 4.50 -4.69 7.43
N ASP A 54 5.15 -5.65 8.08
CA ASP A 54 6.60 -5.75 8.12
C ASP A 54 7.05 -6.77 7.07
N ILE A 55 7.64 -6.31 5.97
CA ILE A 55 8.07 -7.18 4.88
C ILE A 55 9.21 -8.15 5.28
N THR A 56 9.87 -7.89 6.40
CA THR A 56 10.90 -8.79 6.93
C THR A 56 10.32 -9.89 7.82
N ASN A 57 9.04 -9.82 8.13
CA ASN A 57 8.35 -10.78 8.99
C ASN A 57 7.41 -11.63 8.14
N ARG A 58 7.75 -12.92 7.97
CA ARG A 58 6.99 -13.84 7.12
C ARG A 58 5.53 -13.96 7.55
N ALA A 59 5.26 -14.03 8.84
CA ALA A 59 3.90 -14.16 9.36
C ALA A 59 3.08 -12.91 9.05
N SER A 60 3.67 -11.73 9.20
CA SER A 60 3.00 -10.46 8.87
C SER A 60 2.60 -10.40 7.41
N VAL A 61 3.50 -10.80 6.51
CA VAL A 61 3.23 -10.83 5.07
C VAL A 61 2.11 -11.83 4.75
N ALA A 62 2.21 -13.05 5.29
CA ALA A 62 1.21 -14.10 5.03
C ALA A 62 -0.18 -13.68 5.52
N GLU A 63 -0.29 -13.14 6.72
CA GLU A 63 -1.56 -12.68 7.28
C GLU A 63 -2.17 -11.56 6.44
N THR A 64 -1.33 -10.60 6.01
CA THR A 64 -1.79 -9.48 5.19
C THR A 64 -2.31 -9.95 3.84
N LEU A 65 -1.59 -10.85 3.18
CA LEU A 65 -2.00 -11.39 1.89
C LEU A 65 -3.32 -12.18 1.99
N LEU A 66 -3.50 -12.96 3.05
CA LEU A 66 -4.75 -13.68 3.28
C LEU A 66 -5.92 -12.74 3.54
N LYS A 67 -5.70 -11.69 4.31
CA LYS A 67 -6.73 -10.71 4.68
C LYS A 67 -7.13 -9.84 3.50
N ILE A 68 -6.17 -9.33 2.77
CA ILE A 68 -6.39 -8.39 1.66
C ILE A 68 -6.75 -9.11 0.38
N ASN A 69 -6.14 -10.26 0.14
CA ASN A 69 -6.34 -11.07 -1.08
C ASN A 69 -6.13 -10.22 -2.35
N PRO A 70 -4.98 -9.58 -2.52
CA PRO A 70 -4.75 -8.73 -3.70
C PRO A 70 -4.53 -9.55 -4.96
N ASP A 71 -4.78 -8.91 -6.11
CA ASP A 71 -4.48 -9.51 -7.41
C ASP A 71 -2.97 -9.48 -7.70
N ALA A 72 -2.27 -8.47 -7.18
CA ALA A 72 -0.83 -8.32 -7.36
C ALA A 72 -0.23 -7.56 -6.18
N VAL A 73 1.10 -7.69 -6.04
CA VAL A 73 1.89 -6.99 -5.01
C VAL A 73 3.06 -6.29 -5.69
N ILE A 74 3.27 -5.05 -5.31
CA ILE A 74 4.42 -4.26 -5.79
C ILE A 74 5.33 -3.92 -4.62
#